data_cf3a01d110f411677061df46b5854994
#
_entry.id   cf3a01d110f411677061df46b5854994
#
_cell.length_a   1.000
_cell.length_b   1.000
_cell.length_c   1.000
_cell.angle_alpha   90.00
_cell.angle_beta   90.00
_cell.angle_gamma   90.00
#
_symmetry.space_group_name_H-M   'P 1'
#
loop_
_entity.id
_entity.type
_entity.pdbx_description
1 polymer ?
#
loop_
_entity_poly.entity_id
_entity_poly.type
_entity_poly.pdbx_seq_one_letter_code
_entity_poly.pdbx_strand_id
1 'polypeptide(L)'
;MRHFGEIEGVSAGTEFANRAELSASGIHRPTQAGICGSGNEGAESIVVSGGYEDDEDYGDYLIYGGQAGFDPNTKLQNEDAELVRGNLALVVSYNKGLPVRVTRGLGSKQHTYRYDGLYLVERWWVDRGKAGFRIYRFALRKIDDKPISTPAGELPLPASNQEPDRVNSYTTRIVRETRASEAVKEAYQHVCQACSTRLELPGGAHAQTAHIRPLGRPHNGPDTADNILCLCPNCFALFDGWAFAIEDDGTLIGALDGTLNEIETHEVKREHLEFHRRMFVEANS
;
A
#
# COMPACT_ATOMS: atom_id res chain seq x y z
N MET A 1 -21.82 3.55 17.62
CA MET A 1 -20.46 3.02 17.67
C MET A 1 -20.24 2.19 16.42
N ARG A 2 -19.09 2.33 15.75
CA ARG A 2 -18.74 1.51 14.58
C ARG A 2 -18.28 0.14 15.05
N HIS A 3 -18.53 -0.88 14.25
CA HIS A 3 -18.14 -2.24 14.54
C HIS A 3 -17.15 -2.73 13.46
N PHE A 4 -15.93 -3.05 13.87
CA PHE A 4 -14.90 -3.63 13.03
C PHE A 4 -14.78 -5.12 13.33
N GLY A 5 -14.65 -5.94 12.30
CA GLY A 5 -14.63 -7.40 12.45
C GLY A 5 -15.93 -8.07 12.03
N GLU A 6 -16.10 -9.33 12.44
CA GLU A 6 -17.25 -10.16 12.08
C GLU A 6 -18.56 -9.65 12.70
N ILE A 7 -19.66 -9.94 12.04
CA ILE A 7 -21.02 -9.73 12.58
C ILE A 7 -21.54 -11.06 13.10
N GLU A 8 -21.96 -11.07 14.35
CA GLU A 8 -22.50 -12.28 14.98
C GLU A 8 -23.66 -12.88 14.17
N GLY A 9 -23.58 -14.18 13.92
CA GLY A 9 -24.59 -14.92 13.15
C GLY A 9 -24.46 -14.81 11.63
N VAL A 10 -23.46 -14.11 11.09
CA VAL A 10 -23.25 -14.00 9.63
C VAL A 10 -21.85 -14.48 9.26
N SER A 11 -21.78 -15.63 8.59
CA SER A 11 -20.51 -16.24 8.16
C SER A 11 -20.11 -15.80 6.76
N ALA A 12 -18.82 -15.86 6.44
CA ALA A 12 -18.35 -15.74 5.06
C ALA A 12 -19.02 -16.77 4.15
N GLY A 13 -19.42 -16.36 2.95
CA GLY A 13 -20.25 -17.16 2.04
C GLY A 13 -21.75 -16.86 2.12
N THR A 14 -22.22 -16.15 3.15
CA THR A 14 -23.65 -15.77 3.24
C THR A 14 -24.06 -14.87 2.09
N GLU A 15 -25.16 -15.20 1.45
CA GLU A 15 -25.73 -14.46 0.33
C GLU A 15 -26.94 -13.61 0.75
N PHE A 16 -27.10 -12.46 0.09
CA PHE A 16 -28.16 -11.49 0.32
C PHE A 16 -28.85 -11.16 -1.01
N ALA A 17 -30.16 -11.16 -1.03
CA ALA A 17 -30.93 -10.93 -2.26
C ALA A 17 -30.80 -9.50 -2.80
N ASN A 18 -30.49 -8.53 -1.94
CA ASN A 18 -30.37 -7.12 -2.32
C ASN A 18 -29.61 -6.29 -1.27
N ARG A 19 -29.40 -5.00 -1.56
CA ARG A 19 -28.72 -4.05 -0.66
C ARG A 19 -29.48 -3.76 0.63
N ALA A 20 -30.78 -3.87 0.63
CA ALA A 20 -31.58 -3.65 1.84
C ALA A 20 -31.38 -4.79 2.84
N GLU A 21 -31.38 -6.03 2.37
CA GLU A 21 -31.11 -7.22 3.17
C GLU A 21 -29.65 -7.23 3.71
N LEU A 22 -28.68 -6.89 2.84
CA LEU A 22 -27.29 -6.70 3.23
C LEU A 22 -27.13 -5.61 4.31
N SER A 23 -27.88 -4.52 4.19
CA SER A 23 -27.89 -3.44 5.20
C SER A 23 -28.50 -3.89 6.52
N ALA A 24 -29.60 -4.63 6.47
CA ALA A 24 -30.30 -5.15 7.66
C ALA A 24 -29.45 -6.17 8.45
N SER A 25 -28.60 -6.94 7.77
CA SER A 25 -27.67 -7.89 8.40
C SER A 25 -26.53 -7.20 9.18
N GLY A 26 -26.30 -5.90 8.95
CA GLY A 26 -25.19 -5.16 9.55
C GLY A 26 -23.83 -5.34 8.84
N ILE A 27 -23.72 -6.23 7.87
CA ILE A 27 -22.47 -6.46 7.12
C ILE A 27 -22.05 -5.20 6.38
N HIS A 28 -22.97 -4.56 5.66
CA HIS A 28 -22.71 -3.28 4.97
C HIS A 28 -23.93 -2.37 5.09
N ARG A 29 -23.90 -1.43 6.01
CA ARG A 29 -25.06 -0.59 6.39
C ARG A 29 -25.57 0.35 5.30
N PRO A 30 -24.71 1.01 4.45
CA PRO A 30 -25.21 1.87 3.39
C PRO A 30 -25.92 1.07 2.28
N THR A 31 -27.06 1.55 1.81
CA THR A 31 -27.79 0.91 0.69
C THR A 31 -27.29 1.34 -0.69
N GLN A 32 -26.51 2.42 -0.78
CA GLN A 32 -25.98 2.94 -2.06
C GLN A 32 -24.46 3.07 -2.08
N ALA A 33 -23.83 3.57 -1.02
CA ALA A 33 -22.39 3.76 -0.99
C ALA A 33 -21.62 2.45 -1.07
N GLY A 34 -20.48 2.44 -1.76
CA GLY A 34 -19.58 1.29 -1.86
C GLY A 34 -18.70 1.11 -0.63
N ILE A 35 -18.47 2.16 0.17
CA ILE A 35 -17.66 2.14 1.39
C ILE A 35 -18.52 2.57 2.57
N CYS A 36 -18.52 1.77 3.64
CA CYS A 36 -19.10 2.10 4.93
C CYS A 36 -17.99 2.45 5.90
N GLY A 37 -17.90 3.71 6.31
CA GLY A 37 -16.83 4.14 7.21
C GLY A 37 -16.89 5.63 7.56
N SER A 38 -15.92 6.09 8.33
CA SER A 38 -15.65 7.51 8.58
C SER A 38 -14.15 7.79 8.57
N GLY A 39 -13.80 9.02 8.19
CA GLY A 39 -12.41 9.45 8.16
C GLY A 39 -11.73 9.53 9.53
N ASN A 40 -12.47 9.40 10.64
CA ASN A 40 -11.92 9.43 11.99
C ASN A 40 -11.75 8.02 12.59
N GLU A 41 -12.65 7.09 12.24
CA GLU A 41 -12.71 5.78 12.89
C GLU A 41 -12.16 4.66 12.00
N GLY A 42 -12.35 4.75 10.67
CA GLY A 42 -11.98 3.75 9.68
C GLY A 42 -13.16 3.25 8.85
N ALA A 43 -12.89 2.38 7.89
CA ALA A 43 -13.86 1.68 7.05
C ALA A 43 -14.25 0.35 7.71
N GLU A 44 -15.55 0.11 7.88
CA GLU A 44 -16.07 -1.13 8.42
C GLU A 44 -16.27 -2.18 7.34
N SER A 45 -16.66 -1.73 6.14
CA SER A 45 -16.96 -2.64 5.02
C SER A 45 -16.91 -1.94 3.67
N ILE A 46 -16.66 -2.73 2.63
CA ILE A 46 -16.75 -2.33 1.22
C ILE A 46 -17.65 -3.28 0.43
N VAL A 47 -18.16 -2.78 -0.69
CA VAL A 47 -18.88 -3.58 -1.68
C VAL A 47 -18.18 -3.49 -3.03
N VAL A 48 -17.73 -4.63 -3.53
CA VAL A 48 -17.15 -4.82 -4.86
C VAL A 48 -18.28 -5.27 -5.76
N SER A 49 -18.77 -4.36 -6.61
CA SER A 49 -19.96 -4.63 -7.45
C SER A 49 -19.63 -4.97 -8.90
N GLY A 50 -18.34 -4.96 -9.28
CA GLY A 50 -17.90 -5.16 -10.68
C GLY A 50 -18.32 -4.02 -11.63
N GLY A 51 -18.82 -2.91 -11.10
CA GLY A 51 -19.26 -1.75 -11.88
C GLY A 51 -18.21 -0.68 -12.09
N TYR A 52 -17.07 -0.79 -11.42
CA TYR A 52 -15.94 0.13 -11.54
C TYR A 52 -14.87 -0.50 -12.41
N GLU A 53 -14.51 0.18 -13.51
CA GLU A 53 -13.51 -0.32 -14.47
C GLU A 53 -12.09 -0.46 -13.88
N ASP A 54 -11.84 0.20 -12.77
CA ASP A 54 -10.55 0.25 -12.09
C ASP A 54 -10.41 -0.76 -10.95
N ASP A 55 -11.49 -1.52 -10.62
CA ASP A 55 -11.42 -2.61 -9.64
C ASP A 55 -10.77 -3.85 -10.27
N GLU A 56 -9.87 -4.48 -9.52
CA GLU A 56 -9.25 -5.75 -9.90
C GLU A 56 -9.49 -6.76 -8.78
N ASP A 57 -10.15 -7.88 -9.10
CA ASP A 57 -10.55 -8.87 -8.11
C ASP A 57 -9.90 -10.23 -8.41
N TYR A 58 -9.04 -10.67 -7.51
CA TYR A 58 -8.29 -11.93 -7.56
C TYR A 58 -8.73 -12.91 -6.45
N GLY A 59 -9.93 -12.77 -5.92
CA GLY A 59 -10.46 -13.58 -4.82
C GLY A 59 -9.98 -13.11 -3.45
N ASP A 60 -8.97 -13.75 -2.90
CA ASP A 60 -8.42 -13.40 -1.57
C ASP A 60 -7.53 -12.15 -1.58
N TYR A 61 -7.27 -11.60 -2.74
CA TYR A 61 -6.60 -10.32 -2.95
C TYR A 61 -7.41 -9.48 -3.95
N LEU A 62 -7.59 -8.21 -3.65
CA LEU A 62 -8.29 -7.29 -4.54
C LEU A 62 -7.64 -5.90 -4.54
N ILE A 63 -7.72 -5.21 -5.67
CA ILE A 63 -7.39 -3.80 -5.80
C ILE A 63 -8.69 -3.05 -5.99
N TYR A 64 -9.08 -2.29 -4.99
CA TYR A 64 -10.33 -1.55 -4.93
C TYR A 64 -10.13 -0.11 -5.33
N GLY A 65 -10.91 0.37 -6.29
CA GLY A 65 -11.01 1.77 -6.67
C GLY A 65 -11.82 2.56 -5.63
N GLY A 66 -11.22 3.62 -5.09
CA GLY A 66 -11.89 4.47 -4.11
C GLY A 66 -13.08 5.24 -4.71
N GLN A 67 -13.80 5.91 -3.84
CA GLN A 67 -14.93 6.77 -4.24
C GLN A 67 -14.45 7.98 -5.05
N ALA A 68 -15.14 8.25 -6.17
CA ALA A 68 -14.98 9.43 -7.01
C ALA A 68 -16.34 9.98 -7.39
N GLY A 69 -16.38 11.17 -7.99
CA GLY A 69 -17.59 11.69 -8.63
C GLY A 69 -17.92 10.92 -9.90
N PHE A 70 -19.19 10.63 -10.09
CA PHE A 70 -19.72 9.95 -11.27
C PHE A 70 -20.84 10.74 -11.91
N ASP A 71 -20.85 10.79 -13.23
CA ASP A 71 -22.02 11.23 -13.99
C ASP A 71 -23.14 10.18 -13.86
N PRO A 72 -24.31 10.51 -13.33
CA PRO A 72 -25.38 9.56 -13.09
C PRO A 72 -25.95 8.93 -14.39
N ASN A 73 -25.76 9.58 -15.54
CA ASN A 73 -26.28 9.11 -16.84
C ASN A 73 -25.29 8.17 -17.53
N THR A 74 -24.02 8.52 -17.56
CA THR A 74 -22.98 7.73 -18.23
C THR A 74 -22.33 6.69 -17.31
N LYS A 75 -22.46 6.86 -15.99
CA LYS A 75 -21.79 6.05 -14.95
C LYS A 75 -20.25 6.08 -15.05
N LEU A 76 -19.72 7.05 -15.77
CA LEU A 76 -18.28 7.28 -15.86
C LEU A 76 -17.84 8.31 -14.81
N GLN A 77 -16.61 8.17 -14.37
CA GLN A 77 -15.99 9.17 -13.51
C GLN A 77 -15.88 10.49 -14.26
N ASN A 78 -16.26 11.59 -13.61
CA ASN A 78 -16.31 12.93 -14.22
C ASN A 78 -15.43 13.96 -13.49
N GLU A 79 -14.81 13.60 -12.37
CA GLU A 79 -13.93 14.48 -11.60
C GLU A 79 -12.84 13.69 -10.85
N ASP A 80 -11.81 14.37 -10.43
CA ASP A 80 -10.74 13.79 -9.60
C ASP A 80 -11.29 13.31 -8.26
N ALA A 81 -10.90 12.11 -7.85
CA ALA A 81 -11.23 11.60 -6.53
C ALA A 81 -10.54 12.45 -5.44
N GLU A 82 -11.22 12.62 -4.32
CA GLU A 82 -10.71 13.30 -3.14
C GLU A 82 -10.43 12.32 -2.00
N LEU A 83 -9.43 12.65 -1.15
CA LEU A 83 -9.12 11.86 0.04
C LEU A 83 -10.01 12.28 1.21
N VAL A 84 -11.30 12.03 1.05
CA VAL A 84 -12.35 12.35 2.03
C VAL A 84 -13.28 11.17 2.22
N ARG A 85 -14.13 11.22 3.24
CA ARG A 85 -15.20 10.22 3.50
C ARG A 85 -14.69 8.78 3.45
N GLY A 86 -15.18 7.97 2.49
CA GLY A 86 -14.84 6.56 2.33
C GLY A 86 -13.37 6.32 1.99
N ASN A 87 -12.77 7.14 1.13
CA ASN A 87 -11.35 7.05 0.79
C ASN A 87 -10.48 7.27 2.03
N LEU A 88 -10.77 8.32 2.80
CA LEU A 88 -10.06 8.59 4.06
C LEU A 88 -10.32 7.49 5.10
N ALA A 89 -11.53 6.92 5.13
CA ALA A 89 -11.84 5.82 6.04
C ALA A 89 -10.98 4.57 5.75
N LEU A 90 -10.73 4.23 4.48
CA LEU A 90 -9.85 3.12 4.12
C LEU A 90 -8.38 3.40 4.47
N VAL A 91 -7.91 4.65 4.32
CA VAL A 91 -6.57 5.05 4.80
C VAL A 91 -6.46 4.91 6.32
N VAL A 92 -7.50 5.30 7.07
CA VAL A 92 -7.52 5.12 8.53
C VAL A 92 -7.51 3.64 8.91
N SER A 93 -8.24 2.78 8.17
CA SER A 93 -8.19 1.33 8.38
C SER A 93 -6.81 0.75 8.11
N TYR A 94 -6.13 1.21 7.05
CA TYR A 94 -4.75 0.85 6.76
C TYR A 94 -3.82 1.21 7.92
N ASN A 95 -3.84 2.47 8.37
CA ASN A 95 -2.95 2.96 9.42
C ASN A 95 -3.18 2.30 10.79
N LYS A 96 -4.41 1.85 11.06
CA LYS A 96 -4.79 1.22 12.34
C LYS A 96 -4.83 -0.31 12.28
N GLY A 97 -4.56 -0.93 11.13
CA GLY A 97 -4.69 -2.37 10.93
C GLY A 97 -6.12 -2.88 11.17
N LEU A 98 -7.15 -2.08 10.87
CA LEU A 98 -8.54 -2.45 11.12
C LEU A 98 -9.06 -3.38 10.02
N PRO A 99 -9.73 -4.50 10.37
CA PRO A 99 -10.33 -5.39 9.39
C PRO A 99 -11.52 -4.72 8.70
N VAL A 100 -11.64 -4.96 7.40
CA VAL A 100 -12.70 -4.45 6.53
C VAL A 100 -13.50 -5.63 5.99
N ARG A 101 -14.81 -5.65 6.21
CA ARG A 101 -15.70 -6.66 5.62
C ARG A 101 -15.83 -6.43 4.12
N VAL A 102 -15.60 -7.47 3.32
CA VAL A 102 -15.74 -7.42 1.86
C VAL A 102 -17.00 -8.15 1.43
N THR A 103 -17.82 -7.47 0.65
CA THR A 103 -19.02 -8.04 0.02
C THR A 103 -18.91 -7.91 -1.49
N ARG A 104 -19.20 -8.98 -2.22
CA ARG A 104 -19.20 -9.00 -3.68
C ARG A 104 -20.61 -9.01 -4.23
N GLY A 105 -20.85 -8.22 -5.27
CA GLY A 105 -22.07 -8.32 -6.09
C GLY A 105 -21.97 -9.53 -7.00
N LEU A 106 -23.01 -10.37 -7.01
CA LEU A 106 -23.09 -11.57 -7.83
C LEU A 106 -23.95 -11.29 -9.07
N GLY A 107 -23.32 -11.24 -10.24
CA GLY A 107 -23.98 -11.17 -11.55
C GLY A 107 -24.49 -9.78 -11.97
N SER A 108 -24.57 -9.56 -13.27
CA SER A 108 -24.94 -8.28 -13.88
C SER A 108 -26.44 -7.98 -13.90
N LYS A 109 -27.31 -8.97 -13.65
CA LYS A 109 -28.78 -8.85 -13.74
C LYS A 109 -29.52 -9.11 -12.43
N GLN A 110 -28.91 -9.80 -11.48
CA GLN A 110 -29.45 -10.03 -10.14
C GLN A 110 -28.61 -9.25 -9.16
N HIS A 111 -29.22 -8.29 -8.47
CA HIS A 111 -28.55 -7.45 -7.46
C HIS A 111 -28.31 -8.23 -6.14
N THR A 112 -27.84 -9.47 -6.25
CA THR A 112 -27.49 -10.32 -5.14
C THR A 112 -26.08 -10.04 -4.68
N TYR A 113 -25.78 -10.24 -3.41
CA TYR A 113 -24.51 -9.95 -2.77
C TYR A 113 -24.06 -11.13 -1.94
N ARG A 114 -22.76 -11.38 -1.86
CA ARG A 114 -22.16 -12.38 -0.98
C ARG A 114 -21.14 -11.73 -0.05
N TYR A 115 -21.22 -12.03 1.21
CA TYR A 115 -20.20 -11.66 2.18
C TYR A 115 -19.01 -12.61 2.06
N ASP A 116 -17.81 -12.10 1.80
CA ASP A 116 -16.62 -12.92 1.57
C ASP A 116 -15.62 -12.91 2.72
N GLY A 117 -15.98 -12.31 3.86
CA GLY A 117 -15.15 -12.30 5.07
C GLY A 117 -14.38 -11.00 5.28
N LEU A 118 -13.38 -11.07 6.15
CA LEU A 118 -12.56 -9.95 6.56
C LEU A 118 -11.30 -9.83 5.70
N TYR A 119 -10.92 -8.60 5.42
CA TYR A 119 -9.71 -8.24 4.68
C TYR A 119 -8.95 -7.13 5.41
N LEU A 120 -7.63 -7.09 5.26
CA LEU A 120 -6.79 -5.96 5.66
C LEU A 120 -6.41 -5.14 4.43
N VAL A 121 -6.42 -3.82 4.58
CA VAL A 121 -5.82 -2.91 3.60
C VAL A 121 -4.30 -3.01 3.78
N GLU A 122 -3.59 -3.58 2.80
CA GLU A 122 -2.13 -3.77 2.85
C GLU A 122 -1.36 -2.55 2.37
N ARG A 123 -1.95 -1.80 1.43
CA ARG A 123 -1.39 -0.55 0.91
C ARG A 123 -2.44 0.26 0.19
N TRP A 124 -2.15 1.54 0.00
CA TRP A 124 -2.94 2.42 -0.87
C TRP A 124 -2.01 3.36 -1.66
N TRP A 125 -2.49 3.83 -2.80
CA TRP A 125 -1.76 4.78 -3.64
C TRP A 125 -2.72 5.62 -4.47
N VAL A 126 -2.18 6.69 -5.04
CA VAL A 126 -2.88 7.53 -6.02
C VAL A 126 -2.48 7.09 -7.41
N ASP A 127 -3.47 6.98 -8.30
CA ASP A 127 -3.29 6.57 -9.68
C ASP A 127 -4.16 7.42 -10.62
N ARG A 128 -4.02 7.23 -11.92
CA ARG A 128 -4.98 7.72 -12.91
C ARG A 128 -5.83 6.55 -13.36
N GLY A 129 -7.15 6.68 -13.15
CA GLY A 129 -8.12 5.71 -13.65
C GLY A 129 -8.24 5.70 -15.17
N LYS A 130 -8.91 4.71 -15.72
CA LYS A 130 -9.13 4.56 -17.17
C LYS A 130 -9.82 5.77 -17.80
N ALA A 131 -10.66 6.47 -17.06
CA ALA A 131 -11.28 7.73 -17.47
C ALA A 131 -10.31 8.95 -17.46
N GLY A 132 -9.04 8.77 -17.03
CA GLY A 132 -8.03 9.81 -17.01
C GLY A 132 -8.03 10.71 -15.76
N PHE A 133 -8.98 10.55 -14.85
CA PHE A 133 -9.04 11.27 -13.58
C PHE A 133 -8.20 10.60 -12.50
N ARG A 134 -7.85 11.37 -11.45
CA ARG A 134 -7.17 10.85 -10.27
C ARG A 134 -8.10 9.90 -9.51
N ILE A 135 -7.57 8.74 -9.11
CA ILE A 135 -8.23 7.75 -8.26
C ILE A 135 -7.34 7.37 -7.07
N TYR A 136 -7.96 6.90 -6.00
CA TYR A 136 -7.27 6.25 -4.88
C TYR A 136 -7.48 4.74 -5.02
N ARG A 137 -6.39 3.98 -5.02
CA ARG A 137 -6.41 2.52 -5.09
C ARG A 137 -6.01 1.92 -3.76
N PHE A 138 -6.69 0.86 -3.36
CA PHE A 138 -6.49 0.16 -2.11
C PHE A 138 -6.30 -1.32 -2.40
N ALA A 139 -5.14 -1.86 -2.04
CA ALA A 139 -4.90 -3.30 -2.09
C ALA A 139 -5.38 -3.92 -0.77
N LEU A 140 -6.31 -4.87 -0.88
CA LEU A 140 -6.85 -5.57 0.28
C LEU A 140 -6.57 -7.06 0.15
N ARG A 141 -6.16 -7.68 1.27
CA ARG A 141 -5.93 -9.13 1.37
C ARG A 141 -6.84 -9.72 2.43
N LYS A 142 -7.41 -10.86 2.11
CA LYS A 142 -8.26 -11.63 3.01
C LYS A 142 -7.50 -12.09 4.24
N ILE A 143 -8.11 -11.96 5.40
CA ILE A 143 -7.61 -12.51 6.65
C ILE A 143 -8.04 -13.97 6.69
N ASP A 144 -7.08 -14.88 6.60
CA ASP A 144 -7.32 -16.30 6.83
C ASP A 144 -7.29 -16.59 8.34
N ASP A 145 -8.36 -17.18 8.88
CA ASP A 145 -8.40 -17.66 10.27
C ASP A 145 -7.44 -18.85 10.55
N LYS A 146 -6.73 -19.29 9.57
CA LYS A 146 -5.69 -20.30 9.74
C LYS A 146 -4.39 -19.63 10.13
N PRO A 147 -3.79 -19.95 11.28
CA PRO A 147 -2.43 -19.54 11.55
C PRO A 147 -1.56 -20.02 10.39
N ILE A 148 -0.70 -19.14 9.88
CA ILE A 148 0.29 -19.47 8.85
C ILE A 148 1.28 -20.48 9.50
N SER A 149 0.87 -21.74 9.55
CA SER A 149 1.69 -22.88 9.96
C SER A 149 2.04 -23.76 8.76
N THR A 150 2.20 -23.15 7.58
CA THR A 150 2.71 -23.87 6.42
C THR A 150 4.22 -23.67 6.38
N PRO A 151 5.03 -24.73 6.53
CA PRO A 151 6.46 -24.64 6.29
C PRO A 151 6.70 -24.06 4.89
N ALA A 152 7.68 -23.19 4.77
CA ALA A 152 8.10 -22.65 3.47
C ALA A 152 8.39 -23.82 2.52
N GLY A 153 7.53 -24.01 1.51
CA GLY A 153 7.67 -25.08 0.51
C GLY A 153 6.41 -25.85 0.13
N GLU A 154 5.29 -25.72 0.88
CA GLU A 154 4.08 -26.52 0.62
C GLU A 154 2.86 -25.74 0.07
N LEU A 155 3.02 -24.48 -0.30
CA LEU A 155 1.98 -23.77 -1.04
C LEU A 155 2.02 -24.23 -2.51
N PRO A 156 0.95 -24.86 -3.04
CA PRO A 156 0.88 -25.14 -4.46
C PRO A 156 0.90 -23.79 -5.20
N LEU A 157 1.96 -23.55 -5.94
CA LEU A 157 2.01 -22.40 -6.84
C LEU A 157 0.87 -22.55 -7.84
N PRO A 158 0.04 -21.51 -8.07
CA PRO A 158 -0.99 -21.57 -9.09
C PRO A 158 -0.32 -21.88 -10.42
N ALA A 159 -0.85 -22.88 -11.15
CA ALA A 159 -0.38 -23.19 -12.49
C ALA A 159 -0.69 -21.98 -13.38
N SER A 160 0.31 -21.15 -13.59
CA SER A 160 0.23 -19.99 -14.46
C SER A 160 0.73 -20.38 -15.84
N ASN A 161 -0.20 -20.57 -16.79
CA ASN A 161 0.11 -20.79 -18.21
C ASN A 161 -0.29 -19.63 -19.10
N GLN A 162 -0.45 -18.46 -18.55
CA GLN A 162 -0.85 -17.28 -19.34
C GLN A 162 0.32 -16.34 -19.51
N GLU A 163 0.56 -15.93 -20.75
CA GLU A 163 1.41 -14.77 -21.02
C GLU A 163 0.81 -13.57 -20.29
N PRO A 164 1.60 -12.83 -19.50
CA PRO A 164 1.08 -11.66 -18.79
C PRO A 164 0.62 -10.62 -19.80
N ASP A 165 -0.59 -10.11 -19.62
CA ASP A 165 -1.13 -9.01 -20.40
C ASP A 165 -0.20 -7.80 -20.28
N ARG A 166 0.26 -7.30 -21.44
CA ARG A 166 1.09 -6.10 -21.50
C ARG A 166 0.21 -4.87 -21.50
N VAL A 167 0.06 -4.25 -20.35
CA VAL A 167 -0.59 -2.94 -20.25
C VAL A 167 0.48 -1.86 -20.41
N ASN A 168 0.33 -1.01 -21.42
CA ASN A 168 1.13 0.20 -21.55
C ASN A 168 0.67 1.21 -20.48
N SER A 169 1.38 1.29 -19.38
CA SER A 169 1.13 2.27 -18.34
C SER A 169 2.07 3.46 -18.54
N TYR A 170 1.50 4.62 -18.80
CA TYR A 170 2.23 5.89 -18.76
C TYR A 170 2.26 6.36 -17.31
N THR A 171 3.30 5.99 -16.57
CA THR A 171 3.56 6.51 -15.23
C THR A 171 4.47 7.73 -15.33
N THR A 172 4.06 8.86 -14.77
CA THR A 172 5.00 9.95 -14.47
C THR A 172 5.85 9.46 -13.30
N ARG A 173 6.94 8.79 -13.62
CA ARG A 173 7.93 8.35 -12.63
C ARG A 173 8.72 9.58 -12.20
N ILE A 174 8.77 9.84 -10.89
CA ILE A 174 9.86 10.66 -10.35
C ILE A 174 11.12 9.90 -10.74
N VAL A 175 12.01 10.57 -11.49
CA VAL A 175 13.29 9.97 -11.90
C VAL A 175 14.09 9.76 -10.62
N ARG A 176 14.11 8.52 -10.12
CA ARG A 176 14.81 8.17 -8.87
C ARG A 176 16.32 8.07 -9.05
N GLU A 177 16.79 7.99 -10.28
CA GLU A 177 18.22 8.05 -10.61
C GLU A 177 18.57 9.45 -11.08
N THR A 178 18.74 10.32 -10.10
CA THR A 178 19.22 11.68 -10.33
C THR A 178 20.76 11.69 -10.30
N ARG A 179 21.36 12.80 -10.71
CA ARG A 179 22.82 12.97 -10.60
C ARG A 179 23.31 12.83 -9.17
N ALA A 180 22.53 13.28 -8.19
CA ALA A 180 22.84 13.12 -6.77
C ALA A 180 22.85 11.63 -6.36
N SER A 181 21.84 10.88 -6.79
CA SER A 181 21.74 9.43 -6.53
C SER A 181 22.90 8.64 -7.14
N GLU A 182 23.27 8.96 -8.39
CA GLU A 182 24.41 8.32 -9.05
C GLU A 182 25.73 8.65 -8.36
N ALA A 183 25.95 9.91 -8.04
CA ALA A 183 27.17 10.35 -7.34
C ALA A 183 27.34 9.68 -5.98
N VAL A 184 26.23 9.49 -5.21
CA VAL A 184 26.29 8.79 -3.93
C VAL A 184 26.60 7.30 -4.14
N LYS A 185 25.99 6.61 -5.11
CA LYS A 185 26.31 5.21 -5.40
C LYS A 185 27.78 5.03 -5.79
N GLU A 186 28.30 5.92 -6.63
CA GLU A 186 29.70 5.89 -7.05
C GLU A 186 30.67 6.17 -5.88
N ALA A 187 30.38 7.16 -5.02
CA ALA A 187 31.19 7.49 -3.87
C ALA A 187 31.36 6.30 -2.91
N TYR A 188 30.29 5.50 -2.72
CA TYR A 188 30.31 4.27 -1.93
C TYR A 188 30.68 3.03 -2.75
N GLN A 189 31.06 3.16 -4.02
CA GLN A 189 31.39 2.02 -4.90
C GLN A 189 30.31 0.93 -4.89
N HIS A 190 29.04 1.33 -4.80
CA HIS A 190 27.85 0.45 -4.66
C HIS A 190 27.88 -0.46 -3.42
N VAL A 191 28.66 -0.15 -2.39
CA VAL A 191 28.64 -0.83 -1.09
C VAL A 191 27.50 -0.27 -0.24
N CYS A 192 26.72 -1.14 0.36
CA CYS A 192 25.63 -0.76 1.26
C CYS A 192 26.16 -0.08 2.53
N GLN A 193 25.69 1.13 2.83
CA GLN A 193 26.09 1.86 4.03
C GLN A 193 25.62 1.20 5.34
N ALA A 194 24.51 0.46 5.30
CA ALA A 194 23.95 -0.16 6.49
C ALA A 194 24.54 -1.55 6.81
N CYS A 195 24.85 -2.38 5.81
CA CYS A 195 25.32 -3.76 6.05
C CYS A 195 26.61 -4.13 5.32
N SER A 196 27.27 -3.18 4.66
CA SER A 196 28.53 -3.35 3.92
C SER A 196 28.46 -4.39 2.77
N THR A 197 27.28 -4.86 2.40
CA THR A 197 27.11 -5.77 1.27
C THR A 197 27.33 -5.02 -0.04
N ARG A 198 28.14 -5.59 -0.93
CA ARG A 198 28.26 -5.19 -2.33
C ARG A 198 27.66 -6.28 -3.21
N LEU A 199 26.67 -5.92 -4.01
CA LEU A 199 25.99 -6.87 -4.89
C LEU A 199 26.57 -6.79 -6.30
N GLU A 200 27.23 -7.89 -6.74
CA GLU A 200 27.80 -7.98 -8.08
C GLU A 200 26.81 -8.67 -9.03
N LEU A 201 26.48 -8.01 -10.12
CA LEU A 201 25.66 -8.56 -11.20
C LEU A 201 26.49 -8.65 -12.49
N PRO A 202 26.07 -9.45 -13.49
CA PRO A 202 26.78 -9.51 -14.79
C PRO A 202 26.97 -8.16 -15.49
N GLY A 203 26.09 -7.20 -15.20
CA GLY A 203 26.15 -5.83 -15.73
C GLY A 203 26.92 -4.82 -14.87
N GLY A 204 27.53 -5.25 -13.76
CA GLY A 204 28.27 -4.41 -12.81
C GLY A 204 27.68 -4.42 -11.40
N ALA A 205 28.33 -3.72 -10.48
CA ALA A 205 27.87 -3.61 -9.11
C ALA A 205 26.52 -2.88 -9.02
N HIS A 206 25.65 -3.36 -8.13
CA HIS A 206 24.29 -2.83 -7.98
C HIS A 206 24.03 -2.38 -6.56
N ALA A 207 23.48 -1.17 -6.43
CA ALA A 207 22.91 -0.63 -5.20
C ALA A 207 21.68 0.22 -5.52
N GLN A 208 20.86 0.47 -4.53
CA GLN A 208 19.72 1.39 -4.59
C GLN A 208 20.01 2.62 -3.75
N THR A 209 19.39 3.75 -4.10
CA THR A 209 19.44 4.96 -3.30
C THR A 209 18.13 5.17 -2.58
N ALA A 210 18.21 5.38 -1.27
CA ALA A 210 17.06 5.73 -0.43
C ALA A 210 17.13 7.21 -0.05
N HIS A 211 16.04 7.96 -0.27
CA HIS A 211 15.93 9.29 0.31
C HIS A 211 15.51 9.17 1.77
N ILE A 212 16.32 9.71 2.68
CA ILE A 212 16.08 9.65 4.12
C ILE A 212 14.78 10.35 4.48
N ARG A 213 14.57 11.55 3.94
CA ARG A 213 13.28 12.20 3.90
C ARG A 213 12.71 12.08 2.49
N PRO A 214 11.59 11.35 2.29
CA PRO A 214 11.03 11.08 0.96
C PRO A 214 10.72 12.35 0.16
N LEU A 215 10.97 12.31 -1.16
CA LEU A 215 10.74 13.45 -2.06
C LEU A 215 9.27 13.82 -2.19
N GLY A 216 8.40 12.82 -2.16
CA GLY A 216 6.97 12.97 -2.41
C GLY A 216 6.21 13.68 -1.30
N ARG A 217 5.04 14.22 -1.63
CA ARG A 217 4.10 14.72 -0.61
C ARG A 217 3.60 13.54 0.25
N PRO A 218 3.40 13.74 1.56
CA PRO A 218 3.48 15.00 2.30
C PRO A 218 4.90 15.40 2.76
N HIS A 219 5.91 14.57 2.54
CA HIS A 219 7.23 14.69 3.16
C HIS A 219 8.11 15.80 2.56
N ASN A 220 8.04 15.99 1.23
CA ASN A 220 8.75 17.05 0.48
C ASN A 220 10.26 17.15 0.83
N GLY A 221 10.95 16.00 0.88
CA GLY A 221 12.40 15.96 1.06
C GLY A 221 13.12 16.54 -0.15
N PRO A 222 14.34 17.10 0.01
CA PRO A 222 15.16 17.57 -1.09
C PRO A 222 15.82 16.41 -1.84
N ASP A 223 16.09 16.60 -3.14
CA ASP A 223 16.88 15.67 -3.94
C ASP A 223 18.36 16.11 -3.94
N THR A 224 18.99 15.95 -2.77
CA THR A 224 20.38 16.33 -2.52
C THR A 224 21.14 15.16 -1.90
N ALA A 225 22.47 15.10 -2.12
CA ALA A 225 23.28 13.99 -1.64
C ALA A 225 23.18 13.78 -0.12
N ASP A 226 23.08 14.85 0.66
CA ASP A 226 22.91 14.83 2.11
C ASP A 226 21.56 14.26 2.60
N ASN A 227 20.64 13.99 1.70
CA ASN A 227 19.36 13.30 1.95
C ASN A 227 19.29 11.90 1.30
N ILE A 228 20.41 11.35 0.84
CA ILE A 228 20.44 10.08 0.10
C ILE A 228 21.38 9.08 0.78
N LEU A 229 20.96 7.83 0.88
CA LEU A 229 21.78 6.68 1.28
C LEU A 229 21.98 5.72 0.12
N CYS A 230 23.18 5.09 0.05
CA CYS A 230 23.47 3.97 -0.82
C CYS A 230 23.20 2.66 -0.08
N LEU A 231 22.22 1.89 -0.48
CA LEU A 231 21.79 0.68 0.22
C LEU A 231 21.71 -0.52 -0.75
N CYS A 232 21.91 -1.74 -0.25
CA CYS A 232 21.53 -2.93 -0.99
C CYS A 232 19.98 -3.07 -1.03
N PRO A 233 19.41 -3.87 -1.95
CA PRO A 233 17.95 -3.99 -2.08
C PRO A 233 17.23 -4.38 -0.79
N ASN A 234 17.83 -5.23 0.04
CA ASN A 234 17.23 -5.65 1.31
C ASN A 234 17.19 -4.49 2.32
N CYS A 235 18.32 -3.81 2.52
CA CYS A 235 18.38 -2.65 3.42
C CYS A 235 17.53 -1.50 2.91
N PHE A 236 17.45 -1.31 1.59
CA PHE A 236 16.55 -0.34 0.99
C PHE A 236 15.09 -0.62 1.35
N ALA A 237 14.63 -1.88 1.18
CA ALA A 237 13.27 -2.27 1.51
C ALA A 237 12.94 -2.08 3.00
N LEU A 238 13.88 -2.43 3.89
CA LEU A 238 13.73 -2.24 5.34
C LEU A 238 13.68 -0.75 5.72
N PHE A 239 14.52 0.09 5.09
CA PHE A 239 14.58 1.53 5.34
C PHE A 239 13.32 2.26 4.85
N ASP A 240 12.93 2.00 3.61
CA ASP A 240 11.73 2.58 2.99
C ASP A 240 10.45 2.14 3.70
N GLY A 241 10.47 0.94 4.32
CA GLY A 241 9.39 0.37 5.15
C GLY A 241 9.44 0.77 6.63
N TRP A 242 10.29 1.70 7.03
CA TRP A 242 10.45 2.17 8.43
C TRP A 242 10.79 1.04 9.43
N ALA A 243 11.49 -0.01 8.99
CA ALA A 243 11.86 -1.13 9.84
C ALA A 243 13.15 -0.87 10.64
N PHE A 244 13.98 0.07 10.21
CA PHE A 244 15.12 0.57 10.97
C PHE A 244 15.31 2.07 10.77
N ALA A 245 15.98 2.71 11.70
CA ALA A 245 16.36 4.12 11.63
C ALA A 245 17.85 4.30 12.03
N ILE A 246 18.33 5.53 11.91
CA ILE A 246 19.73 5.90 12.15
C ILE A 246 19.76 7.01 13.19
N GLU A 247 20.52 6.83 14.26
CA GLU A 247 20.76 7.85 15.28
C GLU A 247 21.75 8.92 14.78
N ASP A 248 21.87 10.02 15.52
CA ASP A 248 22.75 11.13 15.15
C ASP A 248 24.25 10.79 15.14
N ASP A 249 24.63 9.72 15.84
CA ASP A 249 26.00 9.18 15.90
C ASP A 249 26.21 8.07 14.83
N GLY A 250 25.23 7.84 13.96
CA GLY A 250 25.28 6.80 12.94
C GLY A 250 24.82 5.41 13.41
N THR A 251 24.46 5.23 14.68
CA THR A 251 23.99 3.95 15.21
C THR A 251 22.69 3.53 14.55
N LEU A 252 22.59 2.28 14.09
CA LEU A 252 21.37 1.70 13.52
C LEU A 252 20.48 1.18 14.65
N ILE A 253 19.17 1.46 14.55
CA ILE A 253 18.15 1.00 15.52
C ILE A 253 16.99 0.32 14.80
N GLY A 254 16.41 -0.70 15.42
CA GLY A 254 15.27 -1.47 14.89
C GLY A 254 15.70 -2.80 14.30
N ALA A 255 15.34 -3.10 13.05
CA ALA A 255 15.62 -4.39 12.40
C ALA A 255 17.09 -4.64 12.05
N LEU A 256 17.96 -3.65 12.18
CA LEU A 256 19.39 -3.76 11.93
C LEU A 256 20.16 -3.23 13.13
N ASP A 257 21.31 -3.87 13.40
CA ASP A 257 22.29 -3.46 14.41
C ASP A 257 23.56 -2.96 13.74
N GLY A 258 24.35 -2.13 14.44
CA GLY A 258 25.64 -1.63 13.99
C GLY A 258 25.66 -0.14 13.77
N THR A 259 26.57 0.32 12.91
CA THR A 259 26.76 1.74 12.61
C THR A 259 26.76 1.97 11.11
N LEU A 260 26.14 3.06 10.68
CA LEU A 260 26.14 3.47 9.26
C LEU A 260 27.58 3.69 8.79
N ASN A 261 27.93 3.10 7.68
CA ASN A 261 29.21 3.33 7.04
C ASN A 261 29.20 4.69 6.32
N GLU A 262 29.97 5.65 6.81
CA GLU A 262 30.09 7.00 6.25
C GLU A 262 31.51 7.24 5.71
N ILE A 263 31.62 8.11 4.70
CA ILE A 263 32.87 8.56 4.13
C ILE A 263 33.00 10.08 4.29
N GLU A 264 34.20 10.60 4.44
CA GLU A 264 34.45 12.03 4.68
C GLU A 264 33.85 12.97 3.62
N THR A 265 33.65 12.48 2.41
CA THR A 265 33.10 13.27 1.28
C THR A 265 31.59 13.28 1.20
N HIS A 266 30.90 12.55 2.07
CA HIS A 266 29.44 12.45 2.06
C HIS A 266 28.89 12.55 3.50
N GLU A 267 28.38 13.72 3.84
CA GLU A 267 27.76 14.02 5.13
C GLU A 267 26.23 13.97 4.99
N VAL A 268 25.59 13.12 5.79
CA VAL A 268 24.14 13.05 5.89
C VAL A 268 23.64 14.10 6.88
N LYS A 269 22.62 14.89 6.48
CA LYS A 269 22.05 15.91 7.35
C LYS A 269 21.21 15.33 8.49
N ARG A 270 21.49 15.76 9.71
CA ARG A 270 20.77 15.35 10.93
C ARG A 270 19.28 15.61 10.87
N GLU A 271 18.84 16.70 10.24
CA GLU A 271 17.41 17.02 10.08
C GLU A 271 16.64 15.93 9.30
N HIS A 272 17.29 15.25 8.35
CA HIS A 272 16.69 14.15 7.59
C HIS A 272 16.64 12.87 8.44
N LEU A 273 17.70 12.58 9.22
CA LEU A 273 17.74 11.47 10.17
C LEU A 273 16.66 11.63 11.25
N GLU A 274 16.53 12.82 11.83
CA GLU A 274 15.49 13.12 12.81
C GLU A 274 14.10 12.94 12.25
N PHE A 275 13.88 13.39 11.00
CA PHE A 275 12.61 13.15 10.30
C PHE A 275 12.32 11.66 10.17
N HIS A 276 13.29 10.87 9.71
CA HIS A 276 13.14 9.43 9.50
C HIS A 276 12.91 8.69 10.83
N ARG A 277 13.63 9.03 11.91
CA ARG A 277 13.42 8.45 13.24
C ARG A 277 12.02 8.70 13.78
N ARG A 278 11.46 9.89 13.56
CA ARG A 278 10.07 10.17 13.94
C ARG A 278 9.09 9.26 13.22
N MET A 279 9.26 9.09 11.90
CA MET A 279 8.43 8.19 11.11
C MET A 279 8.60 6.72 11.54
N PHE A 280 9.83 6.32 11.85
CA PHE A 280 10.13 4.99 12.42
C PHE A 280 9.38 4.75 13.73
N VAL A 281 9.42 5.70 14.67
CA VAL A 281 8.69 5.59 15.95
C VAL A 281 7.17 5.51 15.71
N GLU A 282 6.62 6.37 14.84
CA GLU A 282 5.20 6.36 14.50
C GLU A 282 4.75 5.03 13.86
N ALA A 283 5.60 4.41 13.04
CA ALA A 283 5.30 3.15 12.36
C ALA A 283 5.39 1.92 13.28
N ASN A 284 6.17 1.99 14.37
CA ASN A 284 6.45 0.88 15.27
C ASN A 284 5.80 1.05 16.68
N SER A 285 4.96 2.07 16.87
CA SER A 285 4.15 2.30 18.07
C SER A 285 2.74 1.70 17.90
#